data_7d9e0c4321909f9e429cc6d059d68d73
#
_entry.id   7d9e0c4321909f9e429cc6d059d68d73
#
_cell.length_a   1.000
_cell.length_b   1.000
_cell.length_c   1.000
_cell.angle_alpha   90.00
_cell.angle_beta   90.00
_cell.angle_gamma   90.00
#
_symmetry.space_group_name_H-M   'P 1'
#
loop_
_entity.id
_entity.type
_entity.pdbx_description
1 polymer ?
#
loop_
_entity_poly.entity_id
_entity_poly.type
_entity_poly.pdbx_seq_one_letter_code
_entity_poly.pdbx_strand_id
1 'polypeptide(L)'
;KKYNAKVVGYIYDTKRIPNIDIVVKDGEIWSKNNFKAKIIHIPGHTLGHICFHFFNEKNIFTGDTLFSLGCGKIFEGTYLQMHESLNFFKSLPLDTKIYCGHEYTLQNSKFCIKYDPDNKNLKNKIIDNKKNIKNNLPTIPSTIKDELECNIFLRSDNLHIQTKFNFNNNNSLETFSKLRDLKDNF
;
A
#
# COMPACT_ATOMS: atom_id res chain seq x y z
N LYS A 1 -15.10 21.43 -12.20
CA LYS A 1 -15.94 22.63 -12.43
C LYS A 1 -17.05 22.77 -11.37
N LYS A 2 -17.79 21.69 -11.02
CA LYS A 2 -18.93 21.74 -10.08
C LYS A 2 -18.55 22.28 -8.67
N TYR A 3 -17.37 21.93 -8.16
CA TYR A 3 -16.94 22.26 -6.80
C TYR A 3 -15.74 23.22 -6.77
N ASN A 4 -15.25 23.68 -7.90
CA ASN A 4 -14.04 24.49 -8.03
C ASN A 4 -12.84 23.88 -7.26
N ALA A 5 -12.77 22.55 -7.24
CA ALA A 5 -11.71 21.82 -6.56
C ALA A 5 -10.39 21.97 -7.32
N LYS A 6 -9.29 22.10 -6.58
CA LYS A 6 -7.94 22.14 -7.14
C LYS A 6 -7.40 20.75 -7.31
N VAL A 7 -6.72 20.52 -8.43
CA VAL A 7 -6.02 19.27 -8.73
C VAL A 7 -4.57 19.40 -8.24
N VAL A 8 -4.17 18.52 -7.33
CA VAL A 8 -2.79 18.41 -6.86
C VAL A 8 -2.16 17.19 -7.52
N GLY A 9 -1.01 17.35 -8.15
CA GLY A 9 -0.35 16.27 -8.86
C GLY A 9 1.17 16.31 -8.76
N TYR A 10 1.80 15.15 -8.98
CA TYR A 10 3.25 15.01 -8.90
C TYR A 10 3.94 15.63 -10.12
N ILE A 11 5.12 16.18 -9.90
CA ILE A 11 5.87 16.93 -10.94
C ILE A 11 6.12 16.09 -12.21
N TYR A 12 6.37 14.79 -12.08
CA TYR A 12 6.62 13.92 -13.23
C TYR A 12 5.37 13.57 -14.04
N ASP A 13 4.17 13.81 -13.46
CA ASP A 13 2.90 13.56 -14.14
C ASP A 13 2.27 14.80 -14.78
N THR A 14 2.95 15.95 -14.75
CA THR A 14 2.42 17.21 -15.30
C THR A 14 2.05 17.14 -16.79
N LYS A 15 2.74 16.28 -17.56
CA LYS A 15 2.43 16.05 -18.98
C LYS A 15 1.32 15.02 -19.21
N ARG A 16 1.02 14.20 -18.22
CA ARG A 16 0.10 13.05 -18.28
C ARG A 16 -1.27 13.37 -17.68
N ILE A 17 -1.28 14.16 -16.62
CA ILE A 17 -2.50 14.56 -15.93
C ILE A 17 -2.86 15.98 -16.38
N PRO A 18 -3.96 16.16 -17.12
CA PRO A 18 -4.39 17.48 -17.55
C PRO A 18 -4.89 18.31 -16.36
N ASN A 19 -4.64 19.61 -16.43
CA ASN A 19 -5.18 20.59 -15.47
C ASN A 19 -4.70 20.39 -14.02
N ILE A 20 -3.45 20.03 -13.78
CA ILE A 20 -2.86 20.11 -12.44
C ILE A 20 -2.76 21.62 -12.07
N ASP A 21 -3.44 21.99 -11.00
CA ASP A 21 -3.39 23.36 -10.45
C ASP A 21 -2.18 23.55 -9.51
N ILE A 22 -1.79 22.50 -8.80
CA ILE A 22 -0.73 22.54 -7.79
C ILE A 22 0.20 21.37 -8.06
N VAL A 23 1.43 21.69 -8.41
CA VAL A 23 2.51 20.68 -8.62
C VAL A 23 3.23 20.47 -7.31
N VAL A 24 3.41 19.21 -6.92
CA VAL A 24 4.16 18.82 -5.71
C VAL A 24 5.34 17.93 -6.05
N LYS A 25 6.35 17.91 -5.16
CA LYS A 25 7.56 17.09 -5.27
C LYS A 25 7.70 16.17 -4.06
N ASP A 26 8.55 15.17 -4.22
CA ASP A 26 8.92 14.30 -3.11
C ASP A 26 9.55 15.09 -1.95
N GLY A 27 9.19 14.73 -0.72
CA GLY A 27 9.66 15.38 0.50
C GLY A 27 8.97 16.70 0.85
N GLU A 28 8.21 17.31 -0.05
CA GLU A 28 7.50 18.57 0.23
C GLU A 28 6.40 18.40 1.28
N ILE A 29 6.16 19.48 2.03
CA ILE A 29 4.98 19.59 2.90
C ILE A 29 3.90 20.35 2.15
N TRP A 30 2.90 19.61 1.71
CA TRP A 30 1.66 20.21 1.22
C TRP A 30 0.77 20.61 2.39
N SER A 31 0.20 21.79 2.32
CA SER A 31 -0.69 22.28 3.38
C SER A 31 -1.92 22.97 2.82
N LYS A 32 -3.05 22.75 3.45
CA LYS A 32 -4.30 23.47 3.19
C LYS A 32 -5.14 23.54 4.46
N ASN A 33 -5.57 24.77 4.81
CA ASN A 33 -6.21 25.04 6.09
C ASN A 33 -5.30 24.55 7.25
N ASN A 34 -5.83 23.71 8.13
CA ASN A 34 -5.09 23.17 9.28
C ASN A 34 -4.42 21.81 8.97
N PHE A 35 -4.59 21.26 7.77
CA PHE A 35 -4.01 19.97 7.39
C PHE A 35 -2.63 20.15 6.77
N LYS A 36 -1.69 19.27 7.17
CA LYS A 36 -0.36 19.20 6.61
C LYS A 36 -0.04 17.77 6.25
N ALA A 37 0.38 17.53 5.01
CA ALA A 37 0.81 16.22 4.55
C ALA A 37 2.22 16.28 3.97
N LYS A 38 3.07 15.35 4.34
CA LYS A 38 4.31 15.10 3.62
C LYS A 38 4.00 14.34 2.34
N ILE A 39 4.48 14.85 1.22
CA ILE A 39 4.41 14.16 -0.07
C ILE A 39 5.57 13.18 -0.14
N ILE A 40 5.29 11.95 -0.50
CA ILE A 40 6.30 10.90 -0.63
C ILE A 40 6.10 10.18 -1.95
N HIS A 41 7.17 10.12 -2.74
CA HIS A 41 7.17 9.39 -4.01
C HIS A 41 7.27 7.89 -3.74
N ILE A 42 6.31 7.14 -4.26
CA ILE A 42 6.16 5.69 -4.05
C ILE A 42 5.96 4.97 -5.39
N PRO A 43 6.97 4.99 -6.28
CA PRO A 43 6.86 4.40 -7.61
C PRO A 43 6.69 2.89 -7.56
N GLY A 44 6.10 2.34 -8.63
CA GLY A 44 5.89 0.90 -8.80
C GLY A 44 4.63 0.62 -9.58
N HIS A 45 3.46 0.94 -9.04
CA HIS A 45 2.20 0.84 -9.77
C HIS A 45 2.21 1.75 -11.00
N THR A 46 2.50 3.03 -10.79
CA THR A 46 2.91 3.98 -11.82
C THR A 46 4.23 4.63 -11.44
N LEU A 47 4.94 5.24 -12.39
CA LEU A 47 6.21 5.93 -12.12
C LEU A 47 6.03 7.23 -11.33
N GLY A 48 4.89 7.89 -11.48
CA GLY A 48 4.59 9.15 -10.79
C GLY A 48 3.78 9.00 -9.49
N HIS A 49 3.62 7.76 -8.98
CA HIS A 49 2.75 7.54 -7.82
C HIS A 49 3.30 8.19 -6.56
N ILE A 50 2.43 8.92 -5.84
CA ILE A 50 2.76 9.58 -4.57
C ILE A 50 1.76 9.20 -3.49
N CYS A 51 2.17 9.29 -2.24
CA CYS A 51 1.27 9.26 -1.11
C CYS A 51 1.25 10.59 -0.36
N PHE A 52 0.17 10.82 0.36
CA PHE A 52 -0.02 11.95 1.27
C PHE A 52 0.01 11.43 2.70
N HIS A 53 1.09 11.72 3.43
CA HIS A 53 1.24 11.34 4.83
C HIS A 53 0.89 12.50 5.75
N PHE A 54 -0.32 12.48 6.31
CA PHE A 54 -0.80 13.40 7.34
C PHE A 54 -0.26 12.94 8.70
N PHE A 55 0.96 13.31 8.98
CA PHE A 55 1.74 12.77 10.09
C PHE A 55 1.18 13.17 11.47
N ASN A 56 0.57 14.35 11.60
CA ASN A 56 -0.08 14.78 12.84
C ASN A 56 -1.32 13.94 13.17
N GLU A 57 -2.11 13.61 12.15
CA GLU A 57 -3.34 12.82 12.26
C GLU A 57 -3.07 11.31 12.22
N LYS A 58 -1.81 10.90 11.99
CA LYS A 58 -1.40 9.51 11.78
C LYS A 58 -2.21 8.82 10.68
N ASN A 59 -2.44 9.52 9.59
CA ASN A 59 -3.16 9.02 8.41
C ASN A 59 -2.26 9.07 7.18
N ILE A 60 -2.31 8.02 6.35
CA ILE A 60 -1.60 8.00 5.08
C ILE A 60 -2.51 7.53 3.96
N PHE A 61 -2.51 8.26 2.83
CA PHE A 61 -3.26 7.94 1.63
C PHE A 61 -2.29 7.34 0.62
N THR A 62 -2.37 6.03 0.41
CA THR A 62 -1.36 5.24 -0.30
C THR A 62 -1.69 4.99 -1.77
N GLY A 63 -2.86 5.46 -2.22
CA GLY A 63 -3.34 5.21 -3.59
C GLY A 63 -3.31 3.72 -3.92
N ASP A 64 -2.68 3.38 -5.04
CA ASP A 64 -2.60 2.01 -5.52
C ASP A 64 -1.22 1.35 -5.30
N THR A 65 -0.45 1.84 -4.34
CA THR A 65 0.82 1.19 -3.95
C THR A 65 0.59 0.17 -2.83
N LEU A 66 0.01 0.57 -1.70
CA LEU A 66 -0.27 -0.33 -0.58
C LEU A 66 -1.78 -0.42 -0.36
N PHE A 67 -2.34 -1.64 -0.47
CA PHE A 67 -3.72 -1.96 -0.14
C PHE A 67 -3.80 -2.71 1.19
N SER A 68 -5.00 -2.74 1.78
CA SER A 68 -5.25 -3.67 2.88
C SER A 68 -5.04 -5.11 2.41
N LEU A 69 -4.09 -5.80 3.06
CA LEU A 69 -3.64 -7.16 2.77
C LEU A 69 -3.08 -7.37 1.34
N GLY A 70 -2.57 -6.30 0.71
CA GLY A 70 -2.07 -6.40 -0.65
C GLY A 70 -1.23 -5.23 -1.10
N CYS A 71 -0.80 -5.27 -2.35
CA CYS A 71 -0.17 -4.14 -3.05
C CYS A 71 -0.66 -4.06 -4.50
N GLY A 72 -0.43 -2.91 -5.13
CA GLY A 72 -0.80 -2.68 -6.52
C GLY A 72 -0.06 -3.58 -7.52
N LYS A 73 -0.69 -3.78 -8.68
CA LYS A 73 -0.01 -4.35 -9.84
C LYS A 73 1.04 -3.38 -10.33
N ILE A 74 2.14 -3.90 -10.87
CA ILE A 74 3.21 -3.08 -11.44
C ILE A 74 2.90 -2.85 -12.92
N PHE A 75 2.46 -1.64 -13.28
CA PHE A 75 2.18 -1.29 -14.68
C PHE A 75 3.35 -0.59 -15.36
N GLU A 76 4.05 0.30 -14.64
CA GLU A 76 5.08 1.16 -15.24
C GLU A 76 6.43 1.00 -14.55
N GLY A 77 6.44 0.74 -13.24
CA GLY A 77 7.65 0.61 -12.46
C GLY A 77 8.30 -0.77 -12.54
N THR A 78 9.23 -1.00 -11.62
CA THR A 78 9.93 -2.28 -11.46
C THR A 78 9.56 -2.94 -10.13
N TYR A 79 9.86 -4.23 -9.99
CA TYR A 79 9.73 -4.92 -8.69
C TYR A 79 10.54 -4.24 -7.59
N LEU A 80 11.77 -3.79 -7.91
CA LEU A 80 12.62 -3.08 -6.97
C LEU A 80 11.95 -1.80 -6.49
N GLN A 81 11.46 -0.96 -7.39
CA GLN A 81 10.78 0.30 -7.03
C GLN A 81 9.56 0.06 -6.15
N MET A 82 8.69 -0.91 -6.50
CA MET A 82 7.52 -1.24 -5.68
C MET A 82 7.93 -1.79 -4.31
N HIS A 83 8.95 -2.66 -4.26
CA HIS A 83 9.47 -3.21 -3.01
C HIS A 83 10.05 -2.13 -2.09
N GLU A 84 10.81 -1.18 -2.63
CA GLU A 84 11.34 -0.03 -1.89
C GLU A 84 10.21 0.87 -1.38
N SER A 85 9.20 1.13 -2.21
CA SER A 85 7.99 1.88 -1.83
C SER A 85 7.24 1.19 -0.68
N LEU A 86 7.12 -0.14 -0.71
CA LEU A 86 6.51 -0.90 0.38
C LEU A 86 7.37 -0.89 1.65
N ASN A 87 8.70 -0.96 1.52
CA ASN A 87 9.60 -0.89 2.67
C ASN A 87 9.56 0.47 3.37
N PHE A 88 9.30 1.57 2.63
CA PHE A 88 9.06 2.87 3.26
C PHE A 88 7.92 2.78 4.28
N PHE A 89 6.79 2.14 3.97
CA PHE A 89 5.65 2.05 4.90
C PHE A 89 6.00 1.28 6.17
N LYS A 90 6.94 0.34 6.13
CA LYS A 90 7.40 -0.40 7.33
C LYS A 90 8.05 0.51 8.38
N SER A 91 8.58 1.66 7.98
CA SER A 91 9.23 2.63 8.88
C SER A 91 8.26 3.55 9.62
N LEU A 92 6.98 3.51 9.27
CA LEU A 92 5.97 4.40 9.86
C LEU A 92 5.50 3.90 11.23
N PRO A 93 4.97 4.79 12.10
CA PRO A 93 4.36 4.39 13.36
C PRO A 93 3.27 3.33 13.17
N LEU A 94 3.25 2.32 14.05
CA LEU A 94 2.37 1.15 13.94
C LEU A 94 0.87 1.50 13.92
N ASP A 95 0.48 2.60 14.55
CA ASP A 95 -0.89 3.10 14.66
C ASP A 95 -1.29 4.03 13.50
N THR A 96 -0.40 4.23 12.50
CA THR A 96 -0.74 4.99 11.29
C THR A 96 -1.82 4.26 10.51
N LYS A 97 -2.92 4.98 10.22
CA LYS A 97 -4.05 4.47 9.44
C LYS A 97 -3.79 4.61 7.95
N ILE A 98 -4.05 3.54 7.21
CA ILE A 98 -3.82 3.43 5.77
C ILE A 98 -5.14 3.55 5.03
N TYR A 99 -5.23 4.54 4.16
CA TYR A 99 -6.33 4.75 3.22
C TYR A 99 -5.82 4.50 1.80
N CYS A 100 -6.22 3.40 1.22
CA CYS A 100 -5.83 3.01 -0.14
C CYS A 100 -6.92 3.34 -1.18
N GLY A 101 -6.55 3.29 -2.46
CA GLY A 101 -7.42 3.68 -3.57
C GLY A 101 -8.63 2.75 -3.79
N HIS A 102 -8.50 1.48 -3.41
CA HIS A 102 -9.53 0.46 -3.65
C HIS A 102 -9.73 -0.47 -2.45
N GLU A 103 -10.95 -0.94 -2.24
CA GLU A 103 -11.28 -1.89 -1.18
C GLU A 103 -11.22 -3.35 -1.69
N TYR A 104 -10.01 -3.85 -1.93
CA TYR A 104 -9.76 -5.22 -2.40
C TYR A 104 -9.51 -6.22 -1.26
N THR A 105 -9.77 -5.83 -0.02
CA THR A 105 -9.37 -6.53 1.20
C THR A 105 -9.75 -8.02 1.21
N LEU A 106 -11.00 -8.38 0.85
CA LEU A 106 -11.42 -9.79 0.84
C LEU A 106 -10.72 -10.62 -0.24
N GLN A 107 -10.50 -10.05 -1.43
CA GLN A 107 -9.80 -10.75 -2.48
C GLN A 107 -8.31 -10.92 -2.14
N ASN A 108 -7.70 -9.88 -1.59
CA ASN A 108 -6.32 -9.91 -1.13
C ASN A 108 -6.15 -10.94 0.00
N SER A 109 -7.11 -11.02 0.93
CA SER A 109 -7.04 -11.97 2.04
C SER A 109 -7.02 -13.44 1.57
N LYS A 110 -7.73 -13.77 0.47
CA LYS A 110 -7.68 -15.11 -0.13
C LYS A 110 -6.29 -15.45 -0.65
N PHE A 111 -5.59 -14.47 -1.21
CA PHE A 111 -4.21 -14.66 -1.65
C PHE A 111 -3.27 -14.81 -0.46
N CYS A 112 -3.35 -13.91 0.53
CA CYS A 112 -2.50 -13.98 1.71
C CYS A 112 -2.63 -15.33 2.42
N ILE A 113 -3.86 -15.81 2.68
CA ILE A 113 -4.08 -17.06 3.41
C ILE A 113 -3.64 -18.29 2.62
N LYS A 114 -3.65 -18.24 1.28
CA LYS A 114 -3.12 -19.32 0.43
C LYS A 114 -1.62 -19.54 0.63
N TYR A 115 -0.86 -18.45 0.78
CA TYR A 115 0.60 -18.50 0.89
C TYR A 115 1.14 -18.34 2.32
N ASP A 116 0.28 -17.96 3.28
CA ASP A 116 0.61 -17.85 4.71
C ASP A 116 -0.51 -18.42 5.59
N PRO A 117 -0.84 -19.73 5.41
CA PRO A 117 -2.00 -20.36 6.03
C PRO A 117 -1.90 -20.48 7.54
N ASP A 118 -0.70 -20.42 8.12
CA ASP A 118 -0.48 -20.60 9.55
C ASP A 118 -0.48 -19.28 10.34
N ASN A 119 -0.62 -18.15 9.65
CA ASN A 119 -0.63 -16.84 10.24
C ASN A 119 -1.94 -16.59 11.03
N LYS A 120 -1.83 -16.63 12.34
CA LYS A 120 -2.97 -16.44 13.26
C LYS A 120 -3.55 -15.03 13.17
N ASN A 121 -2.69 -14.00 13.05
CA ASN A 121 -3.13 -12.60 12.94
C ASN A 121 -3.92 -12.39 11.66
N LEU A 122 -3.46 -12.96 10.54
CA LEU A 122 -4.17 -12.93 9.28
C LEU A 122 -5.55 -13.61 9.36
N LYS A 123 -5.64 -14.79 10.02
CA LYS A 123 -6.92 -15.48 10.22
C LYS A 123 -7.91 -14.61 10.98
N ASN A 124 -7.48 -14.00 12.07
CA ASN A 124 -8.31 -13.11 12.88
C ASN A 124 -8.75 -11.88 12.06
N LYS A 125 -7.81 -11.24 11.35
CA LYS A 125 -8.11 -10.09 10.48
C LYS A 125 -9.14 -10.43 9.40
N ILE A 126 -9.08 -11.63 8.82
CA ILE A 126 -10.07 -12.11 7.83
C ILE A 126 -11.45 -12.23 8.47
N ILE A 127 -11.54 -12.74 9.70
CA ILE A 127 -12.82 -12.87 10.43
C ILE A 127 -13.42 -11.49 10.68
N ASP A 128 -12.61 -10.55 11.17
CA ASP A 128 -13.05 -9.18 11.46
C ASP A 128 -13.51 -8.46 10.19
N ASN A 129 -12.75 -8.56 9.09
CA ASN A 129 -13.11 -7.97 7.82
C ASN A 129 -14.44 -8.53 7.28
N LYS A 130 -14.65 -9.85 7.38
CA LYS A 130 -15.93 -10.48 6.99
C LYS A 130 -17.09 -9.98 7.85
N LYS A 131 -16.86 -9.81 9.16
CA LYS A 131 -17.87 -9.26 10.08
C LYS A 131 -18.22 -7.81 9.72
N ASN A 132 -17.22 -6.98 9.42
CA ASN A 132 -17.44 -5.61 9.00
C ASN A 132 -18.31 -5.55 7.75
N ILE A 133 -17.97 -6.30 6.71
CA ILE A 133 -18.75 -6.34 5.46
C ILE A 133 -20.18 -6.83 5.69
N LYS A 134 -20.36 -7.87 6.51
CA LYS A 134 -21.71 -8.36 6.86
C LYS A 134 -22.56 -7.28 7.53
N ASN A 135 -21.91 -6.36 8.25
CA ASN A 135 -22.56 -5.24 8.92
C ASN A 135 -22.59 -3.96 8.07
N ASN A 136 -22.29 -4.03 6.78
CA ASN A 136 -22.16 -2.87 5.87
C ASN A 136 -21.14 -1.84 6.35
N LEU A 137 -20.08 -2.28 7.02
CA LEU A 137 -18.97 -1.45 7.46
C LEU A 137 -17.76 -1.66 6.53
N PRO A 138 -16.95 -0.60 6.28
CA PRO A 138 -15.76 -0.72 5.46
C PRO A 138 -14.66 -1.55 6.14
N THR A 139 -13.75 -2.10 5.34
CA THR A 139 -12.53 -2.77 5.82
C THR A 139 -11.32 -1.83 5.85
N ILE A 140 -11.49 -0.61 5.37
CA ILE A 140 -10.51 0.48 5.35
C ILE A 140 -10.99 1.59 6.32
N PRO A 141 -10.08 2.22 7.09
CA PRO A 141 -8.63 2.06 7.06
C PRO A 141 -8.14 0.77 7.74
N SER A 142 -7.04 0.24 7.25
CA SER A 142 -6.19 -0.67 8.02
C SER A 142 -5.11 0.13 8.78
N THR A 143 -4.19 -0.54 9.48
CA THR A 143 -3.06 0.11 10.16
C THR A 143 -1.73 -0.47 9.69
N ILE A 144 -0.64 0.29 9.86
CA ILE A 144 0.71 -0.24 9.59
C ILE A 144 0.95 -1.53 10.37
N LYS A 145 0.50 -1.61 11.62
CA LYS A 145 0.58 -2.84 12.42
C LYS A 145 -0.11 -4.01 11.74
N ASP A 146 -1.36 -3.82 11.32
CA ASP A 146 -2.13 -4.88 10.63
C ASP A 146 -1.42 -5.38 9.38
N GLU A 147 -0.89 -4.44 8.59
CA GLU A 147 -0.23 -4.80 7.33
C GLU A 147 1.11 -5.51 7.57
N LEU A 148 1.89 -5.10 8.58
CA LEU A 148 3.13 -5.80 8.97
C LEU A 148 2.87 -7.23 9.48
N GLU A 149 1.75 -7.44 10.16
CA GLU A 149 1.39 -8.74 10.71
C GLU A 149 0.72 -9.66 9.68
N CYS A 150 -0.01 -9.11 8.70
CA CYS A 150 -0.93 -9.87 7.87
C CYS A 150 -0.65 -9.80 6.36
N ASN A 151 -0.06 -8.71 5.85
CA ASN A 151 0.15 -8.50 4.43
C ASN A 151 1.41 -9.23 3.95
N ILE A 152 1.23 -10.26 3.14
CA ILE A 152 2.33 -11.11 2.69
C ILE A 152 3.39 -10.34 1.90
N PHE A 153 3.03 -9.26 1.21
CA PHE A 153 3.97 -8.44 0.44
C PHE A 153 4.89 -7.61 1.34
N LEU A 154 4.38 -7.10 2.47
CA LEU A 154 5.21 -6.44 3.49
C LEU A 154 6.06 -7.42 4.30
N ARG A 155 5.72 -8.71 4.26
CA ARG A 155 6.40 -9.81 4.96
C ARG A 155 7.30 -10.63 4.05
N SER A 156 7.68 -10.09 2.89
CA SER A 156 8.60 -10.75 1.95
C SER A 156 10.01 -11.00 2.53
N ASP A 157 10.38 -10.31 3.60
CA ASP A 157 11.60 -10.53 4.39
C ASP A 157 11.46 -11.66 5.46
N ASN A 158 10.26 -12.19 5.66
CA ASN A 158 10.03 -13.26 6.64
C ASN A 158 10.58 -14.59 6.13
N LEU A 159 11.49 -15.19 6.90
CA LEU A 159 12.16 -16.45 6.54
C LEU A 159 11.17 -17.57 6.22
N HIS A 160 10.09 -17.72 7.00
CA HIS A 160 9.07 -18.73 6.76
C HIS A 160 8.38 -18.58 5.40
N ILE A 161 8.19 -17.34 4.92
CA ILE A 161 7.65 -17.08 3.58
C ILE A 161 8.70 -17.35 2.51
N GLN A 162 9.95 -16.93 2.72
CA GLN A 162 11.06 -17.16 1.79
C GLN A 162 11.32 -18.64 1.55
N THR A 163 11.33 -19.45 2.60
CA THR A 163 11.56 -20.90 2.49
C THR A 163 10.48 -21.63 1.69
N LYS A 164 9.24 -21.14 1.65
CA LYS A 164 8.18 -21.71 0.78
C LYS A 164 8.49 -21.61 -0.72
N PHE A 165 9.37 -20.69 -1.09
CA PHE A 165 9.82 -20.49 -2.47
C PHE A 165 11.26 -20.97 -2.70
N ASN A 166 11.82 -21.73 -1.76
CA ASN A 166 13.22 -22.21 -1.77
C ASN A 166 14.24 -21.06 -1.77
N PHE A 167 13.87 -19.91 -1.20
CA PHE A 167 14.77 -18.79 -0.98
C PHE A 167 15.40 -18.89 0.41
N ASN A 168 16.65 -18.42 0.52
CA ASN A 168 17.37 -18.27 1.78
C ASN A 168 17.14 -16.88 2.39
N ASN A 169 17.71 -16.63 3.56
CA ASN A 169 17.77 -15.29 4.17
C ASN A 169 18.31 -14.25 3.17
N ASN A 170 17.78 -13.04 3.24
CA ASN A 170 18.12 -11.88 2.40
C ASN A 170 17.57 -11.89 0.96
N ASN A 171 16.62 -12.75 0.63
CA ASN A 171 15.96 -12.76 -0.68
C ASN A 171 14.59 -12.04 -0.66
N SER A 172 14.49 -10.93 0.05
CA SER A 172 13.22 -10.20 0.23
C SER A 172 12.65 -9.69 -1.11
N LEU A 173 13.49 -9.15 -1.99
CA LEU A 173 13.08 -8.66 -3.30
C LEU A 173 12.61 -9.80 -4.22
N GLU A 174 13.34 -10.90 -4.26
CA GLU A 174 12.99 -12.09 -5.08
C GLU A 174 11.69 -12.70 -4.57
N THR A 175 11.52 -12.79 -3.24
CA THR A 175 10.28 -13.26 -2.61
C THR A 175 9.11 -12.37 -2.97
N PHE A 176 9.29 -11.05 -2.86
CA PHE A 176 8.28 -10.07 -3.27
C PHE A 176 7.92 -10.22 -4.75
N SER A 177 8.91 -10.32 -5.63
CA SER A 177 8.71 -10.45 -7.08
C SER A 177 7.92 -11.73 -7.39
N LYS A 178 8.29 -12.85 -6.77
CA LYS A 178 7.56 -14.11 -6.93
C LYS A 178 6.11 -14.03 -6.45
N LEU A 179 5.88 -13.40 -5.30
CA LEU A 179 4.53 -13.19 -4.76
C LEU A 179 3.70 -12.30 -5.70
N ARG A 180 4.31 -11.27 -6.31
CA ARG A 180 3.60 -10.37 -7.22
C ARG A 180 3.19 -11.11 -8.51
N ASP A 181 4.11 -11.90 -9.10
CA ASP A 181 3.81 -12.74 -10.26
C ASP A 181 2.66 -13.72 -9.97
N LEU A 182 2.71 -14.38 -8.82
CA LEU A 182 1.66 -15.30 -8.40
C LEU A 182 0.32 -14.59 -8.18
N LYS A 183 0.34 -13.34 -7.70
CA LYS A 183 -0.89 -12.56 -7.51
C LYS A 183 -1.46 -12.07 -8.83
N ASP A 184 -0.63 -11.80 -9.83
CA ASP A 184 -1.09 -11.37 -11.16
C ASP A 184 -1.82 -12.48 -11.92
N ASN A 185 -1.58 -13.74 -11.54
CA ASN A 185 -2.18 -14.94 -12.11
C ASN A 185 -3.21 -15.62 -11.16
N PHE A 186 -3.59 -14.94 -10.07
CA PHE A 186 -4.52 -15.43 -9.06
C PHE A 186 -5.96 -14.97 -9.32
#